data_46833a4eadab2c7b6f09c8cb3efb7ce4
#
_entry.id   46833a4eadab2c7b6f09c8cb3efb7ce4
#
_cell.length_a   1.000
_cell.length_b   1.000
_cell.length_c   1.000
_cell.angle_alpha   90.00
_cell.angle_beta   90.00
_cell.angle_gamma   90.00
#
_symmetry.space_group_name_H-M   'P 1'
#
loop_
_entity.id
_entity.type
_entity.pdbx_description
1 polymer ?
#
loop_
_entity_poly.entity_id
_entity_poly.type
_entity_poly.pdbx_seq_one_letter_code
_entity_poly.pdbx_strand_id
1 'polypeptide(L)'
;MRIRLVVVALTATALAFPAPAAAQNFGAPPSGFTVENPVMRHIWALGMDSSQTDRLAQTLFDSLGPRLTASPGMDAAQRWLVKIYQSWGIEARAEGYGTWRGWQRGPTHLDLVAPRARSLEATLLAWSPGTPKGKPVRAPLIILPDVADSTAFAAWLPQAKGRFVLTSYPQPTCRPDDSWEKWATQATADSMKARRTAAQQAWTARLQHAGFGATRQLQQRLQRRLEGAGAIGILTNNWSQGWGVDKIFDATTDHAPVIDVSCEDYGLLYRLAAHGQGPVVELAAQSLALGEVPVFNVVAQIPGSELPNQYVMLSAHFDSWDGGSGATDNGTGTITMLEAMRLLRLAYPHPRRTILVGHWSGEEQGLNGSSAFVHDHAAIVDSLQALFNQDNGTGRVETMSSSGFTLAAGNLARYLAQIPADVTRNIKFNFPGSPGGGGTDHASFVTCGAPGFGLGSGDWDYGRYTWHTNRDTYDKVSWDDIRNNATLVAMLVYLASEDRASCRV
;
A
#
# COMPACT_ATOMS: atom_id res chain seq x y z
N MET A 1 -17.99 -39.83 -64.41
CA MET A 1 -17.26 -39.04 -63.37
C MET A 1 -17.94 -39.29 -62.03
N ARG A 2 -17.39 -40.19 -61.19
CA ARG A 2 -18.04 -40.64 -59.97
C ARG A 2 -17.47 -39.81 -58.82
N ILE A 3 -18.29 -38.99 -58.14
CA ILE A 3 -17.98 -38.21 -56.98
C ILE A 3 -18.05 -39.13 -55.75
N ARG A 4 -16.92 -39.29 -55.03
CA ARG A 4 -16.90 -39.99 -53.75
C ARG A 4 -17.15 -38.94 -52.63
N LEU A 5 -18.22 -39.11 -51.89
CA LEU A 5 -18.47 -38.41 -50.63
C LEU A 5 -17.52 -39.01 -49.56
N VAL A 6 -16.74 -38.15 -48.96
CA VAL A 6 -15.98 -38.50 -47.74
C VAL A 6 -16.80 -37.98 -46.55
N VAL A 7 -17.30 -38.91 -45.76
CA VAL A 7 -17.94 -38.61 -44.47
C VAL A 7 -16.86 -38.48 -43.43
N VAL A 8 -16.64 -37.27 -42.88
CA VAL A 8 -15.78 -37.02 -41.75
C VAL A 8 -16.62 -37.17 -40.47
N ALA A 9 -16.35 -38.22 -39.72
CA ALA A 9 -16.91 -38.42 -38.37
C ALA A 9 -16.25 -37.46 -37.39
N LEU A 10 -16.97 -36.46 -36.88
CA LEU A 10 -16.52 -35.65 -35.73
C LEU A 10 -16.73 -36.47 -34.46
N THR A 11 -15.64 -36.92 -33.85
CA THR A 11 -15.64 -37.43 -32.49
C THR A 11 -15.65 -36.25 -31.51
N ALA A 12 -16.78 -36.06 -30.83
CA ALA A 12 -16.88 -35.11 -29.72
C ALA A 12 -16.09 -35.61 -28.51
N THR A 13 -14.93 -35.03 -28.26
CA THR A 13 -14.19 -35.24 -27.00
C THR A 13 -14.87 -34.42 -25.91
N ALA A 14 -15.55 -35.09 -24.99
CA ALA A 14 -16.09 -34.45 -23.79
C ALA A 14 -14.89 -33.97 -22.91
N LEU A 15 -14.70 -32.67 -22.83
CA LEU A 15 -13.82 -32.06 -21.85
C LEU A 15 -14.45 -32.23 -20.45
N ALA A 16 -13.92 -33.16 -19.68
CA ALA A 16 -14.25 -33.26 -18.25
C ALA A 16 -13.67 -32.04 -17.54
N PHE A 17 -14.55 -31.16 -17.08
CA PHE A 17 -14.16 -30.11 -16.13
C PHE A 17 -13.71 -30.78 -14.83
N PRO A 18 -12.56 -30.37 -14.23
CA PRO A 18 -12.20 -30.86 -12.92
C PRO A 18 -13.28 -30.43 -11.92
N ALA A 19 -13.72 -31.35 -11.09
CA ALA A 19 -14.60 -31.07 -9.96
C ALA A 19 -14.00 -29.95 -9.09
N PRO A 20 -14.82 -29.08 -8.48
CA PRO A 20 -14.31 -28.06 -7.57
C PRO A 20 -13.46 -28.73 -6.50
N ALA A 21 -12.27 -28.21 -6.26
CA ALA A 21 -11.38 -28.68 -5.22
C ALA A 21 -12.18 -28.78 -3.90
N ALA A 22 -12.15 -29.95 -3.31
CA ALA A 22 -12.78 -30.19 -2.01
C ALA A 22 -12.29 -29.14 -1.04
N ALA A 23 -13.22 -28.46 -0.36
CA ALA A 23 -12.92 -27.55 0.73
C ALA A 23 -11.91 -28.25 1.65
N GLN A 24 -10.74 -27.64 1.82
CA GLN A 24 -9.76 -28.15 2.79
C GLN A 24 -10.47 -28.15 4.14
N ASN A 25 -10.64 -29.33 4.72
CA ASN A 25 -11.07 -29.48 6.10
C ASN A 25 -9.95 -28.91 6.97
N PHE A 26 -10.04 -27.63 7.29
CA PHE A 26 -9.27 -27.06 8.37
C PHE A 26 -9.73 -27.76 9.64
N GLY A 27 -8.78 -28.39 10.36
CA GLY A 27 -9.07 -29.23 11.51
C GLY A 27 -9.97 -28.55 12.53
N ALA A 28 -10.73 -29.37 13.27
CA ALA A 28 -11.58 -28.91 14.35
C ALA A 28 -10.84 -27.90 15.25
N PRO A 29 -11.52 -26.86 15.77
CA PRO A 29 -10.90 -25.87 16.64
C PRO A 29 -10.13 -26.58 17.76
N PRO A 30 -8.95 -26.09 18.17
CA PRO A 30 -8.18 -26.73 19.21
C PRO A 30 -9.06 -26.95 20.45
N SER A 31 -9.02 -28.15 21.01
CA SER A 31 -9.79 -28.55 22.15
C SER A 31 -9.40 -27.74 23.40
N GLY A 32 -9.95 -26.57 23.57
CA GLY A 32 -9.62 -25.59 24.62
C GLY A 32 -10.26 -24.24 24.49
N PHE A 33 -11.05 -24.01 23.44
CA PHE A 33 -11.78 -22.74 23.28
C PHE A 33 -12.95 -22.65 24.27
N THR A 34 -12.71 -22.04 25.43
CA THR A 34 -13.72 -21.80 26.47
C THR A 34 -13.97 -20.31 26.66
N VAL A 35 -14.57 -19.67 25.65
CA VAL A 35 -15.16 -18.34 25.86
C VAL A 35 -16.61 -18.51 26.23
N GLU A 36 -16.98 -18.13 27.45
CA GLU A 36 -18.37 -18.24 27.95
C GLU A 36 -19.30 -17.27 27.22
N ASN A 37 -18.78 -16.12 26.77
CA ASN A 37 -19.56 -15.06 26.10
C ASN A 37 -20.08 -15.54 24.72
N PRO A 38 -21.41 -15.60 24.52
CA PRO A 38 -22.00 -16.14 23.28
C PRO A 38 -21.71 -15.26 22.07
N VAL A 39 -21.60 -13.95 22.22
CA VAL A 39 -21.26 -13.02 21.11
C VAL A 39 -19.82 -13.29 20.64
N MET A 40 -18.88 -13.40 21.55
CA MET A 40 -17.48 -13.68 21.20
C MET A 40 -17.30 -15.06 20.56
N ARG A 41 -18.05 -16.08 21.01
CA ARG A 41 -18.07 -17.40 20.34
C ARG A 41 -18.60 -17.28 18.92
N HIS A 42 -19.65 -16.50 18.71
CA HIS A 42 -20.21 -16.31 17.37
C HIS A 42 -19.24 -15.52 16.46
N ILE A 43 -18.59 -14.47 16.97
CA ILE A 43 -17.52 -13.76 16.23
C ILE A 43 -16.41 -14.73 15.82
N TRP A 44 -15.95 -15.60 16.76
CA TRP A 44 -14.92 -16.60 16.46
C TRP A 44 -15.35 -17.54 15.34
N ALA A 45 -16.51 -18.17 15.45
CA ALA A 45 -17.00 -19.12 14.46
C ALA A 45 -17.12 -18.48 13.06
N LEU A 46 -17.67 -17.27 12.99
CA LEU A 46 -17.79 -16.53 11.74
C LEU A 46 -16.41 -16.14 11.16
N GLY A 47 -15.51 -15.67 12.01
CA GLY A 47 -14.20 -15.16 11.58
C GLY A 47 -13.21 -16.27 11.22
N MET A 48 -13.19 -17.38 11.96
CA MET A 48 -12.22 -18.45 11.77
C MET A 48 -12.74 -19.56 10.83
N ASP A 49 -14.04 -19.91 10.90
CA ASP A 49 -14.59 -21.02 10.14
C ASP A 49 -15.29 -20.60 8.83
N SER A 50 -15.75 -19.34 8.73
CA SER A 50 -16.52 -18.85 7.58
C SER A 50 -16.16 -17.42 7.15
N SER A 51 -14.88 -17.08 7.28
CA SER A 51 -14.33 -15.79 6.83
C SER A 51 -14.53 -15.59 5.33
N GLN A 52 -14.73 -14.33 4.94
CA GLN A 52 -14.82 -13.93 3.55
C GLN A 52 -13.61 -13.10 3.09
N THR A 53 -12.56 -13.04 3.89
CA THR A 53 -11.39 -12.16 3.64
C THR A 53 -10.76 -12.41 2.28
N ASP A 54 -10.49 -13.65 1.89
CA ASP A 54 -9.84 -13.99 0.62
C ASP A 54 -10.71 -13.59 -0.59
N ARG A 55 -12.03 -13.88 -0.53
CA ARG A 55 -12.97 -13.52 -1.60
C ARG A 55 -13.12 -12.01 -1.78
N LEU A 56 -13.22 -11.26 -0.66
CA LEU A 56 -13.32 -9.81 -0.68
C LEU A 56 -12.02 -9.20 -1.22
N ALA A 57 -10.90 -9.72 -0.79
CA ALA A 57 -9.58 -9.29 -1.21
C ALA A 57 -9.30 -9.58 -2.69
N GLN A 58 -9.69 -10.76 -3.19
CA GLN A 58 -9.55 -11.07 -4.61
C GLN A 58 -10.27 -10.03 -5.49
N THR A 59 -11.47 -9.61 -5.09
CA THR A 59 -12.18 -8.55 -5.80
C THR A 59 -11.45 -7.22 -5.71
N LEU A 60 -10.96 -6.85 -4.51
CA LEU A 60 -10.30 -5.57 -4.30
C LEU A 60 -8.93 -5.49 -4.99
N PHE A 61 -8.12 -6.56 -4.91
CA PHE A 61 -6.73 -6.51 -5.37
C PHE A 61 -6.55 -6.89 -6.85
N ASP A 62 -7.34 -7.85 -7.35
CA ASP A 62 -7.19 -8.35 -8.72
C ASP A 62 -8.19 -7.71 -9.68
N SER A 63 -9.46 -7.52 -9.25
CA SER A 63 -10.50 -7.02 -10.15
C SER A 63 -10.54 -5.49 -10.20
N LEU A 64 -10.38 -4.81 -9.06
CA LEU A 64 -10.35 -3.35 -8.95
C LEU A 64 -8.92 -2.82 -9.06
N GLY A 65 -7.98 -3.47 -8.39
CA GLY A 65 -6.56 -3.17 -8.46
C GLY A 65 -6.13 -1.98 -7.62
N PRO A 66 -5.12 -1.22 -8.07
CA PRO A 66 -4.57 -0.10 -7.32
C PRO A 66 -5.59 1.03 -7.10
N ARG A 67 -5.47 1.66 -5.93
CA ARG A 67 -6.41 2.67 -5.44
C ARG A 67 -5.72 4.02 -5.21
N LEU A 68 -4.93 4.46 -6.20
CA LEU A 68 -4.28 5.76 -6.10
C LEU A 68 -5.32 6.86 -5.87
N THR A 69 -5.08 7.72 -4.89
CA THR A 69 -5.98 8.85 -4.58
C THR A 69 -6.34 9.64 -5.84
N ALA A 70 -7.63 9.94 -6.03
CA ALA A 70 -8.16 10.66 -7.19
C ALA A 70 -8.00 9.91 -8.54
N SER A 71 -7.87 8.58 -8.51
CA SER A 71 -7.88 7.76 -9.72
C SER A 71 -9.24 7.12 -9.96
N PRO A 72 -9.55 6.74 -11.21
CA PRO A 72 -10.77 5.95 -11.51
C PRO A 72 -10.81 4.61 -10.77
N GLY A 73 -9.64 4.00 -10.46
CA GLY A 73 -9.53 2.78 -9.66
C GLY A 73 -10.01 3.00 -8.23
N MET A 74 -9.59 4.11 -7.60
CA MET A 74 -10.06 4.50 -6.27
C MET A 74 -11.57 4.72 -6.23
N ASP A 75 -12.11 5.46 -7.19
CA ASP A 75 -13.53 5.73 -7.30
C ASP A 75 -14.36 4.44 -7.50
N ALA A 76 -13.89 3.51 -8.33
CA ALA A 76 -14.54 2.20 -8.50
C ALA A 76 -14.51 1.37 -7.21
N ALA A 77 -13.39 1.37 -6.49
CA ALA A 77 -13.23 0.66 -5.23
C ALA A 77 -14.12 1.25 -4.12
N GLN A 78 -14.25 2.58 -4.03
CA GLN A 78 -15.15 3.24 -3.07
C GLN A 78 -16.61 2.86 -3.33
N ARG A 79 -17.06 2.88 -4.59
CA ARG A 79 -18.41 2.42 -4.95
C ARG A 79 -18.66 0.95 -4.61
N TRP A 80 -17.68 0.10 -4.84
CA TRP A 80 -17.75 -1.32 -4.46
C TRP A 80 -17.88 -1.47 -2.94
N LEU A 81 -17.06 -0.78 -2.16
CA LEU A 81 -17.02 -0.89 -0.71
C LEU A 81 -18.36 -0.45 -0.09
N VAL A 82 -18.93 0.68 -0.55
CA VAL A 82 -20.26 1.14 -0.11
C VAL A 82 -21.34 0.08 -0.42
N LYS A 83 -21.32 -0.49 -1.63
CA LYS A 83 -22.29 -1.54 -2.02
C LYS A 83 -22.16 -2.81 -1.17
N ILE A 84 -20.94 -3.22 -0.83
CA ILE A 84 -20.72 -4.39 0.04
C ILE A 84 -21.35 -4.16 1.41
N TYR A 85 -21.07 -3.03 2.07
CA TYR A 85 -21.70 -2.69 3.34
C TYR A 85 -23.22 -2.67 3.26
N GLN A 86 -23.78 -2.02 2.26
CA GLN A 86 -25.23 -1.95 2.05
C GLN A 86 -25.84 -3.34 1.83
N SER A 87 -25.14 -4.26 1.13
CA SER A 87 -25.60 -5.63 0.93
C SER A 87 -25.71 -6.44 2.23
N TRP A 88 -24.98 -6.04 3.27
CA TRP A 88 -25.04 -6.62 4.62
C TRP A 88 -26.04 -5.89 5.54
N GLY A 89 -26.76 -4.89 5.01
CA GLY A 89 -27.65 -4.05 5.81
C GLY A 89 -26.90 -3.12 6.77
N ILE A 90 -25.68 -2.75 6.42
CA ILE A 90 -24.87 -1.74 7.12
C ILE A 90 -25.01 -0.42 6.37
N GLU A 91 -25.35 0.65 7.09
CA GLU A 91 -25.41 1.99 6.51
C GLU A 91 -23.98 2.43 6.11
N ALA A 92 -23.81 2.85 4.84
CA ALA A 92 -22.52 3.28 4.33
C ALA A 92 -22.68 4.39 3.30
N ARG A 93 -21.70 5.31 3.29
CA ARG A 93 -21.64 6.43 2.36
C ARG A 93 -20.20 6.76 1.95
N ALA A 94 -20.06 7.34 0.78
CA ALA A 94 -18.86 8.09 0.42
C ALA A 94 -19.01 9.53 0.94
N GLU A 95 -17.99 10.04 1.63
CA GLU A 95 -18.01 11.36 2.27
C GLU A 95 -16.88 12.21 1.69
N GLY A 96 -17.27 13.28 0.97
CA GLY A 96 -16.31 14.17 0.31
C GLY A 96 -15.52 15.00 1.31
N TYR A 97 -14.20 15.10 1.12
CA TYR A 97 -13.34 15.89 2.01
C TYR A 97 -12.48 16.93 1.27
N GLY A 98 -12.62 17.04 -0.05
CA GLY A 98 -11.87 18.03 -0.83
C GLY A 98 -11.70 17.61 -2.29
N THR A 99 -10.64 18.11 -2.92
CA THR A 99 -10.21 17.75 -4.27
C THR A 99 -8.74 17.37 -4.30
N TRP A 100 -8.35 16.61 -5.32
CA TRP A 100 -6.97 16.25 -5.58
C TRP A 100 -6.71 16.15 -7.08
N ARG A 101 -5.45 16.23 -7.49
CA ARG A 101 -5.05 16.05 -8.89
C ARG A 101 -5.39 14.63 -9.37
N GLY A 102 -6.38 14.52 -10.24
CA GLY A 102 -6.84 13.26 -10.80
C GLY A 102 -5.90 12.73 -11.87
N TRP A 103 -5.68 11.41 -11.86
CA TRP A 103 -4.78 10.77 -12.81
C TRP A 103 -5.11 9.29 -13.02
N GLN A 104 -4.84 8.82 -14.24
CA GLN A 104 -5.01 7.42 -14.61
C GLN A 104 -3.76 6.90 -15.31
N ARG A 105 -3.23 5.79 -14.81
CA ARG A 105 -2.14 5.04 -15.43
C ARG A 105 -2.62 4.30 -16.66
N GLY A 106 -1.84 4.34 -17.75
CA GLY A 106 -1.95 3.46 -18.89
C GLY A 106 -0.74 2.53 -19.05
N PRO A 107 -0.66 1.75 -20.13
CA PRO A 107 0.50 0.88 -20.42
C PRO A 107 1.81 1.68 -20.52
N THR A 108 2.89 1.05 -20.04
CA THR A 108 4.25 1.59 -20.12
C THR A 108 5.20 0.52 -20.62
N HIS A 109 6.00 0.83 -21.65
CA HIS A 109 7.03 -0.02 -22.20
C HIS A 109 8.30 0.79 -22.36
N LEU A 110 9.41 0.28 -21.85
CA LEU A 110 10.73 0.86 -21.99
C LEU A 110 11.66 -0.21 -22.59
N ASP A 111 12.31 0.11 -23.70
CA ASP A 111 13.23 -0.78 -24.38
C ASP A 111 14.60 -0.13 -24.55
N LEU A 112 15.67 -0.87 -24.29
CA LEU A 112 17.00 -0.56 -24.81
C LEU A 112 17.03 -0.95 -26.28
N VAL A 113 17.36 -0.02 -27.19
CA VAL A 113 17.40 -0.26 -28.64
C VAL A 113 18.83 -0.21 -29.21
N ALA A 114 19.75 0.41 -28.51
CA ALA A 114 21.17 0.38 -28.82
C ALA A 114 22.00 0.37 -27.52
N PRO A 115 23.15 -0.32 -27.49
CA PRO A 115 23.85 -1.04 -28.57
C PRO A 115 23.25 -2.41 -28.92
N ARG A 116 22.26 -2.88 -28.18
CA ARG A 116 21.50 -4.12 -28.45
C ARG A 116 20.06 -3.97 -27.98
N ALA A 117 19.13 -4.74 -28.54
CA ALA A 117 17.75 -4.76 -28.12
C ALA A 117 17.56 -5.53 -26.80
N ARG A 118 16.76 -4.97 -25.88
CA ARG A 118 16.30 -5.60 -24.65
C ARG A 118 15.10 -4.85 -24.09
N SER A 119 14.01 -5.55 -23.78
CA SER A 119 12.94 -4.99 -22.98
C SER A 119 13.38 -4.83 -21.52
N LEU A 120 13.06 -3.68 -20.93
CA LEU A 120 13.45 -3.29 -19.59
C LEU A 120 12.26 -3.32 -18.66
N GLU A 121 12.46 -3.74 -17.42
CA GLU A 121 11.44 -3.65 -16.39
C GLU A 121 11.38 -2.22 -15.87
N ALA A 122 10.22 -1.57 -16.08
CA ALA A 122 10.06 -0.15 -15.80
C ALA A 122 8.59 0.20 -15.47
N THR A 123 8.40 1.14 -14.55
CA THR A 123 7.10 1.62 -14.09
C THR A 123 7.04 3.14 -14.17
N LEU A 124 6.00 3.68 -14.83
CA LEU A 124 5.74 5.12 -14.82
C LEU A 124 5.40 5.56 -13.39
N LEU A 125 5.97 6.64 -12.87
CA LEU A 125 5.59 7.14 -11.54
C LEU A 125 4.17 7.70 -11.52
N ALA A 126 3.52 7.67 -10.38
CA ALA A 126 2.19 8.24 -10.21
C ALA A 126 2.19 9.74 -10.59
N TRP A 127 1.10 10.22 -11.19
CA TRP A 127 0.94 11.58 -11.73
C TRP A 127 1.98 12.01 -12.77
N SER A 128 2.79 11.10 -13.28
CA SER A 128 3.69 11.39 -14.40
C SER A 128 2.91 11.56 -15.71
N PRO A 129 3.28 12.50 -16.57
CA PRO A 129 2.78 12.52 -17.93
C PRO A 129 3.26 11.29 -18.70
N GLY A 130 2.47 10.86 -19.69
CA GLY A 130 2.89 9.87 -20.68
C GLY A 130 3.78 10.48 -21.76
N THR A 131 4.18 9.65 -22.73
CA THR A 131 4.83 10.14 -23.95
C THR A 131 3.84 10.89 -24.83
N PRO A 132 4.29 11.84 -25.70
CA PRO A 132 3.39 12.65 -26.52
C PRO A 132 2.40 11.79 -27.33
N LYS A 133 1.11 11.94 -27.04
CA LYS A 133 0.01 11.15 -27.63
C LYS A 133 0.14 9.63 -27.43
N GLY A 134 0.84 9.20 -26.37
CA GLY A 134 1.12 7.79 -26.10
C GLY A 134 2.03 7.10 -27.12
N LYS A 135 2.67 7.85 -28.02
CA LYS A 135 3.53 7.30 -29.07
C LYS A 135 4.94 7.06 -28.55
N PRO A 136 5.65 6.04 -29.05
CA PRO A 136 7.06 5.81 -28.69
C PRO A 136 7.93 7.03 -28.98
N VAL A 137 8.82 7.33 -28.05
CA VAL A 137 9.89 8.32 -28.21
C VAL A 137 11.22 7.64 -28.02
N ARG A 138 12.15 7.87 -28.96
CA ARG A 138 13.47 7.26 -28.95
C ARG A 138 14.53 8.34 -28.80
N ALA A 139 15.43 8.18 -27.81
CA ALA A 139 16.52 9.13 -27.59
C ALA A 139 17.70 8.47 -26.87
N PRO A 140 18.91 9.05 -27.01
CA PRO A 140 20.05 8.68 -26.18
C PRO A 140 19.79 9.07 -24.72
N LEU A 141 20.46 8.38 -23.80
CA LEU A 141 20.42 8.70 -22.39
C LEU A 141 21.79 9.19 -21.89
N ILE A 142 21.73 10.03 -20.84
CA ILE A 142 22.90 10.56 -20.15
C ILE A 142 22.74 10.42 -18.64
N ILE A 143 23.87 10.46 -17.94
CA ILE A 143 23.91 10.43 -16.48
C ILE A 143 23.87 11.87 -15.95
N LEU A 144 23.15 12.10 -14.84
CA LEU A 144 23.25 13.34 -14.07
C LEU A 144 24.72 13.62 -13.74
N PRO A 145 25.26 14.82 -14.02
CA PRO A 145 26.69 15.09 -13.91
C PRO A 145 27.19 15.14 -12.46
N ASP A 146 28.45 14.85 -12.25
CA ASP A 146 29.17 15.24 -11.05
C ASP A 146 29.76 16.64 -11.29
N VAL A 147 29.26 17.64 -10.56
CA VAL A 147 29.60 19.04 -10.74
C VAL A 147 30.09 19.64 -9.45
N ALA A 148 30.89 20.71 -9.53
CA ALA A 148 31.43 21.36 -8.36
C ALA A 148 30.38 22.15 -7.57
N ASP A 149 29.39 22.73 -8.25
CA ASP A 149 28.36 23.59 -7.67
C ASP A 149 27.12 23.72 -8.58
N SER A 150 26.13 24.45 -8.10
CA SER A 150 24.88 24.73 -8.84
C SER A 150 25.08 25.57 -10.11
N THR A 151 26.15 26.38 -10.19
CA THR A 151 26.49 27.14 -11.39
C THR A 151 26.98 26.21 -12.51
N ALA A 152 27.85 25.30 -12.16
CA ALA A 152 28.32 24.27 -13.08
C ALA A 152 27.17 23.33 -13.51
N PHE A 153 26.24 23.01 -12.61
CA PHE A 153 25.02 22.29 -12.98
C PHE A 153 24.16 23.08 -13.97
N ALA A 154 23.95 24.37 -13.76
CA ALA A 154 23.22 25.20 -14.68
C ALA A 154 23.86 25.27 -16.08
N ALA A 155 25.19 25.28 -16.15
CA ALA A 155 25.95 25.24 -17.42
C ALA A 155 25.81 23.88 -18.13
N TRP A 156 25.64 22.79 -17.39
CA TRP A 156 25.42 21.46 -17.96
C TRP A 156 23.98 21.23 -18.45
N LEU A 157 22.97 21.85 -17.83
CA LEU A 157 21.55 21.62 -18.11
C LEU A 157 21.17 21.57 -19.60
N PRO A 158 21.72 22.40 -20.51
CA PRO A 158 21.43 22.32 -21.95
C PRO A 158 21.73 20.96 -22.58
N GLN A 159 22.61 20.14 -21.97
CA GLN A 159 22.91 18.82 -22.45
C GLN A 159 21.77 17.82 -22.22
N ALA A 160 20.84 18.10 -21.31
CA ALA A 160 19.65 17.28 -21.08
C ALA A 160 18.64 17.34 -22.24
N LYS A 161 18.69 18.40 -23.05
CA LYS A 161 17.75 18.62 -24.15
C LYS A 161 17.76 17.44 -25.14
N GLY A 162 16.58 16.88 -25.38
CA GLY A 162 16.40 15.78 -26.32
C GLY A 162 16.96 14.44 -25.85
N ARG A 163 17.17 14.25 -24.53
CA ARG A 163 17.75 13.05 -23.94
C ARG A 163 16.94 12.55 -22.77
N PHE A 164 17.09 11.24 -22.45
CA PHE A 164 16.72 10.70 -21.16
C PHE A 164 17.83 10.94 -20.14
N VAL A 165 17.49 11.22 -18.89
CA VAL A 165 18.44 11.51 -17.83
C VAL A 165 18.33 10.48 -16.71
N LEU A 166 19.43 9.80 -16.38
CA LEU A 166 19.54 8.91 -15.21
C LEU A 166 19.80 9.74 -13.96
N THR A 167 18.91 9.65 -12.95
CA THR A 167 18.91 10.52 -11.76
C THR A 167 19.09 9.82 -10.43
N SER A 168 19.30 8.50 -10.44
CA SER A 168 19.61 7.69 -9.26
C SER A 168 21.02 7.14 -9.30
N TYR A 169 21.59 6.78 -8.15
CA TYR A 169 22.88 6.10 -8.11
C TYR A 169 22.77 4.65 -8.58
N PRO A 170 23.77 4.13 -9.29
CA PRO A 170 23.78 2.72 -9.62
C PRO A 170 24.14 1.90 -8.40
N GLN A 171 23.36 0.88 -8.09
CA GLN A 171 23.73 -0.08 -7.07
C GLN A 171 25.03 -0.82 -7.48
N PRO A 172 25.98 -1.03 -6.55
CA PRO A 172 27.15 -1.88 -6.83
C PRO A 172 26.75 -3.29 -7.26
N THR A 173 25.63 -3.76 -6.77
CA THR A 173 24.98 -5.01 -7.16
C THR A 173 23.50 -4.97 -6.79
N CYS A 174 22.65 -5.58 -7.60
CA CYS A 174 21.22 -5.78 -7.30
C CYS A 174 20.95 -7.09 -6.52
N ARG A 175 22.01 -7.79 -6.08
CA ARG A 175 21.84 -8.96 -5.22
C ARG A 175 21.47 -8.49 -3.79
N PRO A 176 20.34 -8.95 -3.25
CA PRO A 176 19.87 -8.56 -1.92
C PRO A 176 20.89 -8.86 -0.80
N ASP A 177 20.83 -8.11 0.31
CA ASP A 177 21.73 -8.30 1.45
C ASP A 177 21.62 -9.71 2.05
N ASP A 178 20.44 -10.30 2.12
CA ASP A 178 20.21 -11.68 2.57
C ASP A 178 21.04 -12.70 1.80
N SER A 179 21.19 -12.48 0.48
CA SER A 179 22.02 -13.36 -0.35
C SER A 179 23.50 -13.25 0.04
N TRP A 180 23.95 -12.04 0.39
CA TRP A 180 25.30 -11.81 0.87
C TRP A 180 25.51 -12.40 2.28
N GLU A 181 24.55 -12.21 3.17
CA GLU A 181 24.58 -12.79 4.52
C GLU A 181 24.59 -14.31 4.49
N LYS A 182 23.83 -14.91 3.59
CA LYS A 182 23.70 -16.37 3.48
C LYS A 182 24.90 -17.05 2.82
N TRP A 183 25.49 -16.43 1.79
CA TRP A 183 26.43 -17.13 0.89
C TRP A 183 27.84 -16.57 0.88
N ALA A 184 28.06 -15.32 1.30
CA ALA A 184 29.40 -14.73 1.36
C ALA A 184 30.06 -14.99 2.71
N THR A 185 31.37 -14.74 2.79
CA THR A 185 32.02 -14.58 4.10
C THR A 185 31.58 -13.26 4.74
N GLN A 186 31.60 -13.19 6.07
CA GLN A 186 31.23 -11.96 6.78
C GLN A 186 31.97 -10.73 6.25
N ALA A 187 33.29 -10.84 6.07
CA ALA A 187 34.10 -9.75 5.53
C ALA A 187 33.66 -9.29 4.14
N THR A 188 33.22 -10.22 3.29
CA THR A 188 32.74 -9.89 1.94
C THR A 188 31.37 -9.23 1.99
N ALA A 189 30.44 -9.69 2.85
CA ALA A 189 29.15 -9.08 3.07
C ALA A 189 29.28 -7.66 3.62
N ASP A 190 30.15 -7.46 4.63
CA ASP A 190 30.41 -6.14 5.22
C ASP A 190 31.04 -5.18 4.19
N SER A 191 31.97 -5.68 3.35
CA SER A 191 32.56 -4.90 2.26
C SER A 191 31.48 -4.47 1.25
N MET A 192 30.50 -5.33 0.94
CA MET A 192 29.40 -4.96 0.02
C MET A 192 28.48 -3.90 0.64
N LYS A 193 28.11 -4.02 1.91
CA LYS A 193 27.34 -3.00 2.64
C LYS A 193 28.08 -1.65 2.62
N ALA A 194 29.39 -1.66 2.90
CA ALA A 194 30.21 -0.46 2.84
C ALA A 194 30.24 0.18 1.43
N ARG A 195 30.33 -0.62 0.36
CA ARG A 195 30.26 -0.12 -1.03
C ARG A 195 28.93 0.52 -1.35
N ARG A 196 27.79 -0.06 -0.90
CA ARG A 196 26.47 0.55 -1.08
C ARG A 196 26.37 1.88 -0.40
N THR A 197 26.78 1.94 0.87
CA THR A 197 26.81 3.19 1.65
C THR A 197 27.65 4.24 0.96
N ALA A 198 28.86 3.88 0.50
CA ALA A 198 29.75 4.81 -0.21
C ALA A 198 29.14 5.31 -1.53
N ALA A 199 28.50 4.43 -2.33
CA ALA A 199 27.84 4.81 -3.56
C ALA A 199 26.67 5.78 -3.33
N GLN A 200 25.85 5.52 -2.29
CA GLN A 200 24.75 6.39 -1.89
C GLN A 200 25.27 7.76 -1.40
N GLN A 201 26.31 7.78 -0.58
CA GLN A 201 26.93 9.01 -0.08
C GLN A 201 27.52 9.86 -1.20
N ALA A 202 28.24 9.22 -2.13
CA ALA A 202 28.80 9.90 -3.31
C ALA A 202 27.70 10.51 -4.18
N TRP A 203 26.58 9.79 -4.39
CA TRP A 203 25.44 10.32 -5.12
C TRP A 203 24.76 11.48 -4.39
N THR A 204 24.57 11.35 -3.09
CA THR A 204 24.01 12.44 -2.26
C THR A 204 24.86 13.70 -2.34
N ALA A 205 26.20 13.57 -2.28
CA ALA A 205 27.12 14.68 -2.46
C ALA A 205 26.98 15.32 -3.85
N ARG A 206 26.90 14.51 -4.91
CA ARG A 206 26.63 14.96 -6.29
C ARG A 206 25.36 15.80 -6.38
N LEU A 207 24.26 15.33 -5.77
CA LEU A 207 23.00 16.08 -5.73
C LEU A 207 23.15 17.40 -4.96
N GLN A 208 23.85 17.38 -3.82
CA GLN A 208 24.09 18.58 -3.00
C GLN A 208 24.94 19.61 -3.76
N HIS A 209 25.98 19.21 -4.43
CA HIS A 209 26.77 20.09 -5.28
C HIS A 209 25.90 20.73 -6.39
N ALA A 210 25.02 19.96 -7.01
CA ALA A 210 24.09 20.46 -8.01
C ALA A 210 22.96 21.38 -7.43
N GLY A 211 22.91 21.55 -6.10
CA GLY A 211 21.89 22.35 -5.40
C GLY A 211 20.59 21.60 -5.07
N PHE A 212 20.66 20.27 -5.00
CA PHE A 212 19.54 19.38 -4.66
C PHE A 212 19.89 18.49 -3.46
N GLY A 213 19.06 17.48 -3.16
CA GLY A 213 19.27 16.53 -2.08
C GLY A 213 18.39 15.31 -2.21
N ALA A 214 18.44 14.44 -1.20
CA ALA A 214 17.71 13.18 -1.18
C ALA A 214 16.23 13.31 -0.75
N THR A 215 15.78 14.48 -0.25
CA THR A 215 14.38 14.64 0.14
C THR A 215 13.46 14.64 -1.08
N ARG A 216 12.24 14.12 -0.92
CA ARG A 216 11.23 14.08 -1.98
C ARG A 216 11.06 15.44 -2.68
N GLN A 217 10.94 16.52 -1.92
CA GLN A 217 10.79 17.88 -2.46
C GLN A 217 11.97 18.32 -3.34
N LEU A 218 13.20 17.99 -2.95
CA LEU A 218 14.39 18.34 -3.72
C LEU A 218 14.54 17.48 -4.97
N GLN A 219 14.13 16.21 -4.92
CA GLN A 219 14.06 15.35 -6.11
C GLN A 219 13.02 15.86 -7.10
N GLN A 220 11.85 16.28 -6.63
CA GLN A 220 10.81 16.89 -7.46
C GLN A 220 11.29 18.20 -8.11
N ARG A 221 12.04 19.02 -7.39
CA ARG A 221 12.68 20.21 -7.98
C ARG A 221 13.67 19.86 -9.08
N LEU A 222 14.47 18.80 -8.91
CA LEU A 222 15.38 18.32 -9.95
C LEU A 222 14.62 17.87 -11.20
N GLN A 223 13.52 17.10 -11.04
CA GLN A 223 12.68 16.66 -12.15
C GLN A 223 12.19 17.86 -12.98
N ARG A 224 11.64 18.89 -12.33
CA ARG A 224 11.17 20.13 -13.01
C ARG A 224 12.31 20.90 -13.70
N ARG A 225 13.51 20.92 -13.12
CA ARG A 225 14.67 21.58 -13.73
C ARG A 225 15.13 20.85 -14.99
N LEU A 226 15.12 19.51 -14.98
CA LEU A 226 15.47 18.70 -16.16
C LEU A 226 14.41 18.84 -17.26
N GLU A 227 13.13 18.80 -16.91
CA GLU A 227 12.02 19.05 -17.81
C GLU A 227 12.13 20.43 -18.46
N GLY A 228 12.34 21.49 -17.67
CA GLY A 228 12.55 22.85 -18.17
C GLY A 228 13.77 23.02 -19.08
N ALA A 229 14.76 22.15 -18.96
CA ALA A 229 15.92 22.05 -19.88
C ALA A 229 15.62 21.26 -21.17
N GLY A 230 14.43 20.66 -21.30
CA GLY A 230 14.00 19.91 -22.48
C GLY A 230 14.42 18.43 -22.45
N ALA A 231 14.61 17.85 -21.29
CA ALA A 231 14.75 16.39 -21.14
C ALA A 231 13.50 15.69 -21.70
N ILE A 232 13.69 14.59 -22.44
CA ILE A 232 12.59 13.79 -23.00
C ILE A 232 11.92 12.95 -21.93
N GLY A 233 12.67 12.52 -20.93
CA GLY A 233 12.18 11.76 -19.79
C GLY A 233 13.28 11.60 -18.74
N ILE A 234 12.88 11.17 -17.56
CA ILE A 234 13.73 11.02 -16.39
C ILE A 234 13.63 9.56 -15.92
N LEU A 235 14.76 8.91 -15.77
CA LEU A 235 14.84 7.52 -15.30
C LEU A 235 15.40 7.51 -13.89
N THR A 236 14.63 6.93 -12.97
CA THR A 236 14.98 6.74 -11.56
C THR A 236 15.13 5.26 -11.23
N ASN A 237 15.65 4.97 -10.05
CA ASN A 237 15.63 3.65 -9.45
C ASN A 237 15.47 3.79 -7.94
N ASN A 238 14.39 3.26 -7.40
CA ASN A 238 14.08 3.22 -5.98
C ASN A 238 14.11 1.77 -5.47
N TRP A 239 15.20 1.08 -5.75
CA TRP A 239 15.38 -0.33 -5.42
C TRP A 239 15.17 -0.63 -3.92
N SER A 240 14.34 -1.61 -3.61
CA SER A 240 13.98 -2.04 -2.26
C SER A 240 14.57 -3.38 -1.88
N GLN A 241 15.81 -3.66 -2.30
CA GLN A 241 16.60 -4.83 -1.92
C GLN A 241 15.99 -6.20 -2.27
N GLY A 242 15.13 -6.27 -3.29
CA GLY A 242 14.60 -7.49 -3.87
C GLY A 242 14.89 -7.58 -5.36
N TRP A 243 14.74 -8.76 -5.97
CA TRP A 243 14.87 -8.95 -7.41
C TRP A 243 13.73 -8.28 -8.14
N GLY A 244 14.01 -7.18 -8.86
CA GLY A 244 12.99 -6.37 -9.52
C GLY A 244 11.97 -5.73 -8.57
N VAL A 245 12.33 -5.47 -7.32
CA VAL A 245 11.47 -4.82 -6.34
C VAL A 245 11.85 -3.36 -6.23
N ASP A 246 10.95 -2.48 -6.65
CA ASP A 246 11.17 -1.04 -6.67
C ASP A 246 9.98 -0.32 -6.00
N LYS A 247 10.28 0.72 -5.22
CA LYS A 247 9.25 1.58 -4.62
C LYS A 247 8.77 2.60 -5.63
N ILE A 248 7.47 2.66 -5.81
CA ILE A 248 6.82 3.52 -6.81
C ILE A 248 6.14 4.69 -6.10
N PHE A 249 6.67 5.89 -6.35
CA PHE A 249 6.14 7.15 -5.81
C PHE A 249 5.60 8.06 -6.92
N ASP A 250 5.55 9.37 -6.65
CA ASP A 250 4.98 10.36 -7.55
C ASP A 250 6.03 11.10 -8.37
N ALA A 251 5.53 11.70 -9.44
CA ALA A 251 6.22 12.69 -10.25
C ALA A 251 5.53 14.06 -10.17
N THR A 252 6.27 15.10 -10.56
CA THR A 252 5.76 16.50 -10.56
C THR A 252 6.04 17.21 -11.87
N THR A 253 6.41 16.48 -12.90
CA THR A 253 6.61 16.98 -14.26
C THR A 253 5.26 17.10 -14.98
N ASP A 254 5.17 18.02 -15.93
CA ASP A 254 3.97 18.25 -16.74
C ASP A 254 4.06 17.63 -18.14
N HIS A 255 5.29 17.44 -18.66
CA HIS A 255 5.52 17.00 -20.04
C HIS A 255 6.57 15.87 -20.16
N ALA A 256 7.53 15.80 -19.25
CA ALA A 256 8.59 14.78 -19.27
C ALA A 256 8.21 13.57 -18.41
N PRO A 257 8.01 12.38 -18.98
CA PRO A 257 7.74 11.15 -18.21
C PRO A 257 8.84 10.87 -17.18
N VAL A 258 8.45 10.47 -15.99
CA VAL A 258 9.35 10.00 -14.93
C VAL A 258 9.10 8.51 -14.70
N ILE A 259 10.13 7.71 -14.89
CA ILE A 259 10.06 6.24 -14.93
C ILE A 259 10.97 5.68 -13.85
N ASP A 260 10.46 4.82 -12.99
CA ASP A 260 11.30 3.96 -12.17
C ASP A 260 11.70 2.71 -12.97
N VAL A 261 12.98 2.36 -12.95
CA VAL A 261 13.55 1.24 -13.70
C VAL A 261 14.18 0.28 -12.72
N SER A 262 13.94 -1.02 -12.88
CA SER A 262 14.48 -2.03 -11.98
C SER A 262 15.98 -1.89 -11.78
N CYS A 263 16.48 -2.27 -10.62
CA CYS A 263 17.90 -2.17 -10.27
C CYS A 263 18.80 -2.77 -11.35
N GLU A 264 18.45 -3.93 -11.86
CA GLU A 264 19.20 -4.68 -12.86
C GLU A 264 19.31 -3.92 -14.16
N ASP A 265 18.21 -3.40 -14.64
CA ASP A 265 18.12 -2.70 -15.92
C ASP A 265 18.63 -1.26 -15.82
N TYR A 266 18.39 -0.57 -14.69
CA TYR A 266 18.99 0.73 -14.42
C TYR A 266 20.52 0.64 -14.38
N GLY A 267 21.05 -0.36 -13.68
CA GLY A 267 22.49 -0.62 -13.64
C GLY A 267 23.09 -0.93 -15.00
N LEU A 268 22.36 -1.67 -15.86
CA LEU A 268 22.77 -1.90 -17.24
C LEU A 268 22.87 -0.57 -18.01
N LEU A 269 21.83 0.25 -17.99
CA LEU A 269 21.79 1.54 -18.67
C LEU A 269 22.91 2.47 -18.19
N TYR A 270 23.08 2.53 -16.86
CA TYR A 270 24.13 3.35 -16.26
C TYR A 270 25.53 2.93 -16.71
N ARG A 271 25.86 1.64 -16.68
CA ARG A 271 27.17 1.13 -17.13
C ARG A 271 27.43 1.41 -18.60
N LEU A 272 26.42 1.21 -19.47
CA LEU A 272 26.55 1.54 -20.89
C LEU A 272 26.86 3.02 -21.11
N ALA A 273 26.16 3.91 -20.38
CA ALA A 273 26.40 5.35 -20.46
C ALA A 273 27.76 5.76 -19.89
N ALA A 274 28.13 5.24 -18.71
CA ALA A 274 29.39 5.56 -18.04
C ALA A 274 30.64 5.12 -18.86
N HIS A 275 30.49 4.04 -19.63
CA HIS A 275 31.58 3.55 -20.52
C HIS A 275 31.49 4.10 -21.95
N GLY A 276 30.68 5.13 -22.20
CA GLY A 276 30.62 5.80 -23.51
C GLY A 276 30.05 4.93 -24.65
N GLN A 277 29.27 3.87 -24.30
CA GLN A 277 28.71 2.95 -25.31
C GLN A 277 27.39 3.47 -25.93
N GLY A 278 27.03 4.72 -25.68
CA GLY A 278 25.93 5.43 -26.34
C GLY A 278 24.58 4.73 -26.27
N PRO A 279 24.07 4.36 -25.05
CA PRO A 279 22.79 3.68 -24.96
C PRO A 279 21.65 4.57 -25.46
N VAL A 280 20.77 3.97 -26.26
CA VAL A 280 19.54 4.59 -26.75
C VAL A 280 18.37 3.77 -26.24
N VAL A 281 17.38 4.44 -25.68
CA VAL A 281 16.14 3.81 -25.21
C VAL A 281 14.94 4.31 -26.00
N GLU A 282 13.91 3.47 -26.08
CA GLU A 282 12.60 3.80 -26.61
C GLU A 282 11.58 3.63 -25.50
N LEU A 283 10.81 4.68 -25.24
CA LEU A 283 9.76 4.72 -24.24
C LEU A 283 8.40 4.93 -24.92
N ALA A 284 7.43 4.06 -24.62
CA ALA A 284 6.02 4.27 -24.89
C ALA A 284 5.27 4.23 -23.56
N ALA A 285 4.76 5.35 -23.09
CA ALA A 285 4.04 5.45 -21.83
C ALA A 285 2.72 6.20 -22.03
N GLN A 286 1.65 5.66 -21.48
CA GLN A 286 0.34 6.29 -21.48
C GLN A 286 -0.08 6.68 -20.07
N SER A 287 -0.62 7.87 -19.93
CA SER A 287 -1.33 8.32 -18.75
C SER A 287 -2.35 9.39 -19.14
N LEU A 288 -3.32 9.60 -18.27
CA LEU A 288 -4.35 10.62 -18.46
C LEU A 288 -4.44 11.49 -17.21
N ALA A 289 -4.12 12.78 -17.36
CA ALA A 289 -4.40 13.76 -16.32
C ALA A 289 -5.90 14.14 -16.38
N LEU A 290 -6.58 14.07 -15.22
CA LEU A 290 -8.02 14.29 -15.10
C LEU A 290 -8.36 15.68 -14.53
N GLY A 291 -7.35 16.51 -14.23
CA GLY A 291 -7.52 17.77 -13.52
C GLY A 291 -7.82 17.59 -12.05
N GLU A 292 -8.39 18.60 -11.41
CA GLU A 292 -8.87 18.51 -10.03
C GLU A 292 -10.19 17.73 -9.98
N VAL A 293 -10.20 16.64 -9.21
CA VAL A 293 -11.40 15.81 -9.01
C VAL A 293 -11.73 15.70 -7.53
N PRO A 294 -13.01 15.54 -7.16
CA PRO A 294 -13.39 15.35 -5.76
C PRO A 294 -12.84 14.04 -5.21
N VAL A 295 -12.49 14.06 -3.92
CA VAL A 295 -11.98 12.90 -3.17
C VAL A 295 -12.86 12.60 -1.97
N PHE A 296 -12.96 11.30 -1.63
CA PHE A 296 -13.91 10.82 -0.64
C PHE A 296 -13.27 9.81 0.31
N ASN A 297 -13.70 9.82 1.56
CA ASN A 297 -13.59 8.70 2.48
C ASN A 297 -14.80 7.77 2.30
N VAL A 298 -14.70 6.51 2.72
CA VAL A 298 -15.88 5.66 2.91
C VAL A 298 -16.10 5.46 4.40
N VAL A 299 -17.29 5.83 4.86
CA VAL A 299 -17.70 5.70 6.26
C VAL A 299 -18.93 4.80 6.33
N ALA A 300 -18.92 3.83 7.27
CA ALA A 300 -20.07 2.97 7.51
C ALA A 300 -20.34 2.81 9.01
N GLN A 301 -21.61 2.49 9.37
CA GLN A 301 -21.99 2.40 10.78
C GLN A 301 -23.02 1.31 11.07
N ILE A 302 -22.94 0.77 12.30
CA ILE A 302 -23.99 -0.01 12.95
C ILE A 302 -24.47 0.84 14.12
N PRO A 303 -25.72 1.37 14.09
CA PRO A 303 -26.22 2.29 15.12
C PRO A 303 -26.27 1.65 16.50
N GLY A 304 -25.90 2.41 17.53
CA GLY A 304 -25.97 2.02 18.93
C GLY A 304 -27.39 1.97 19.44
N SER A 305 -27.69 0.97 20.27
CA SER A 305 -29.05 0.77 20.85
C SER A 305 -29.25 1.51 22.18
N GLU A 306 -28.21 1.69 23.00
CA GLU A 306 -28.31 2.36 24.31
C GLU A 306 -27.62 3.72 24.31
N LEU A 307 -26.45 3.83 23.67
CA LEU A 307 -25.60 5.02 23.63
C LEU A 307 -25.28 5.41 22.19
N PRO A 308 -26.29 5.80 21.37
CA PRO A 308 -26.11 6.02 19.95
C PRO A 308 -25.15 7.18 19.60
N ASN A 309 -24.92 8.10 20.54
CA ASN A 309 -24.00 9.23 20.36
C ASN A 309 -22.62 8.99 21.00
N GLN A 310 -22.30 7.76 21.37
CA GLN A 310 -20.95 7.32 21.72
C GLN A 310 -20.47 6.31 20.70
N TYR A 311 -19.18 6.33 20.40
CA TYR A 311 -18.66 5.61 19.24
C TYR A 311 -17.48 4.70 19.59
N VAL A 312 -17.41 3.55 18.93
CA VAL A 312 -16.20 2.74 18.81
C VAL A 312 -15.86 2.66 17.32
N MET A 313 -14.62 2.89 16.96
CA MET A 313 -14.24 3.06 15.56
C MET A 313 -13.19 2.05 15.10
N LEU A 314 -13.40 1.51 13.89
CA LEU A 314 -12.44 0.76 13.12
C LEU A 314 -11.81 1.70 12.08
N SER A 315 -10.53 1.54 11.81
CA SER A 315 -9.79 2.49 10.98
C SER A 315 -8.72 1.78 10.13
N ALA A 316 -8.70 2.08 8.85
CA ALA A 316 -7.64 1.72 7.91
C ALA A 316 -7.68 2.65 6.70
N HIS A 317 -6.54 3.00 6.11
CA HIS A 317 -6.61 3.71 4.83
C HIS A 317 -6.99 2.77 3.69
N PHE A 318 -7.57 3.37 2.67
CA PHE A 318 -8.13 2.68 1.53
C PHE A 318 -7.34 2.91 0.25
N ASP A 319 -6.72 4.08 0.14
CA ASP A 319 -5.84 4.38 -0.97
C ASP A 319 -4.56 3.53 -0.92
N SER A 320 -3.86 3.52 -2.02
CA SER A 320 -2.57 2.84 -2.17
C SER A 320 -1.75 3.52 -3.27
N TRP A 321 -0.44 3.32 -3.25
CA TRP A 321 0.35 3.52 -4.46
C TRP A 321 -0.07 2.54 -5.55
N ASP A 322 0.25 2.84 -6.80
CA ASP A 322 -0.25 2.12 -7.97
C ASP A 322 0.83 1.38 -8.77
N GLY A 323 1.97 1.13 -8.13
CA GLY A 323 3.00 0.24 -8.68
C GLY A 323 2.60 -1.23 -8.66
N GLY A 324 1.85 -1.63 -7.63
CA GLY A 324 1.20 -2.93 -7.45
C GLY A 324 -0.31 -2.77 -7.24
N SER A 325 -0.95 -3.76 -6.61
CA SER A 325 -2.38 -3.69 -6.27
C SER A 325 -2.66 -2.98 -4.95
N GLY A 326 -1.63 -2.63 -4.15
CA GLY A 326 -1.80 -2.14 -2.78
C GLY A 326 -2.45 -3.20 -1.89
N ALA A 327 -1.97 -4.46 -1.99
CA ALA A 327 -2.58 -5.57 -1.29
C ALA A 327 -2.26 -5.53 0.21
N THR A 328 -0.99 -5.34 0.56
CA THR A 328 -0.53 -5.29 1.96
C THR A 328 -0.47 -3.86 2.50
N ASP A 329 -0.41 -2.87 1.60
CA ASP A 329 -0.38 -1.45 1.91
C ASP A 329 -1.52 -0.69 1.16
N ASN A 330 -2.66 -0.46 1.78
CA ASN A 330 -3.17 -1.05 3.01
C ASN A 330 -4.47 -1.84 2.73
N GLY A 331 -4.45 -2.65 1.67
CA GLY A 331 -5.59 -3.49 1.31
C GLY A 331 -5.94 -4.50 2.41
N THR A 332 -4.92 -5.09 3.07
CA THR A 332 -5.12 -6.04 4.18
C THR A 332 -5.76 -5.38 5.39
N GLY A 333 -5.36 -4.15 5.75
CA GLY A 333 -6.03 -3.38 6.80
C GLY A 333 -7.49 -3.09 6.45
N THR A 334 -7.74 -2.62 5.22
CA THR A 334 -9.11 -2.42 4.71
C THR A 334 -9.95 -3.70 4.79
N ILE A 335 -9.45 -4.85 4.33
CA ILE A 335 -10.17 -6.14 4.37
C ILE A 335 -10.40 -6.61 5.81
N THR A 336 -9.42 -6.40 6.68
CA THR A 336 -9.56 -6.68 8.12
C THR A 336 -10.75 -5.91 8.73
N MET A 337 -10.83 -4.61 8.48
CA MET A 337 -11.91 -3.76 9.02
C MET A 337 -13.27 -4.06 8.37
N LEU A 338 -13.27 -4.33 7.06
CA LEU A 338 -14.47 -4.72 6.32
C LEU A 338 -15.04 -6.04 6.86
N GLU A 339 -14.22 -7.06 7.04
CA GLU A 339 -14.64 -8.36 7.58
C GLU A 339 -15.05 -8.22 9.05
N ALA A 340 -14.33 -7.47 9.87
CA ALA A 340 -14.72 -7.22 11.27
C ALA A 340 -16.11 -6.59 11.38
N MET A 341 -16.45 -5.64 10.49
CA MET A 341 -17.79 -5.07 10.43
C MET A 341 -18.86 -6.09 10.04
N ARG A 342 -18.57 -7.02 9.11
CA ARG A 342 -19.46 -8.14 8.79
C ARG A 342 -19.69 -9.05 9.99
N LEU A 343 -18.62 -9.43 10.70
CA LEU A 343 -18.69 -10.27 11.89
C LEU A 343 -19.54 -9.60 12.97
N LEU A 344 -19.33 -8.31 13.22
CA LEU A 344 -20.10 -7.53 14.19
C LEU A 344 -21.58 -7.42 13.79
N ARG A 345 -21.88 -7.16 12.52
CA ARG A 345 -23.27 -7.10 12.04
C ARG A 345 -24.03 -8.40 12.27
N LEU A 346 -23.36 -9.54 12.13
CA LEU A 346 -23.98 -10.87 12.32
C LEU A 346 -24.04 -11.30 13.78
N ALA A 347 -22.98 -11.09 14.55
CA ALA A 347 -22.88 -11.57 15.93
C ALA A 347 -23.37 -10.57 16.98
N TYR A 348 -23.39 -9.26 16.65
CA TYR A 348 -23.70 -8.17 17.56
C TYR A 348 -24.51 -7.07 16.85
N PRO A 349 -25.72 -7.40 16.32
CA PRO A 349 -26.50 -6.50 15.46
C PRO A 349 -27.07 -5.27 16.16
N HIS A 350 -27.13 -5.25 17.49
CA HIS A 350 -27.64 -4.16 18.32
C HIS A 350 -26.56 -3.71 19.32
N PRO A 351 -25.48 -3.07 18.84
CA PRO A 351 -24.39 -2.70 19.71
C PRO A 351 -24.83 -1.66 20.73
N ARG A 352 -24.22 -1.66 21.92
CA ARG A 352 -24.50 -0.66 22.94
C ARG A 352 -24.15 0.74 22.47
N ARG A 353 -22.94 0.94 21.90
CA ARG A 353 -22.47 2.18 21.25
C ARG A 353 -22.54 2.04 19.75
N THR A 354 -22.64 3.13 19.03
CA THR A 354 -22.51 3.13 17.58
C THR A 354 -21.10 2.65 17.18
N ILE A 355 -21.07 1.63 16.32
CA ILE A 355 -19.81 1.14 15.72
C ILE A 355 -19.63 1.85 14.39
N LEU A 356 -18.52 2.58 14.24
CA LEU A 356 -18.12 3.26 13.02
C LEU A 356 -16.93 2.56 12.37
N VAL A 357 -16.84 2.62 11.05
CA VAL A 357 -15.61 2.32 10.34
C VAL A 357 -15.27 3.47 9.40
N GLY A 358 -14.00 3.89 9.39
CA GLY A 358 -13.42 4.82 8.45
C GLY A 358 -12.42 4.11 7.54
N HIS A 359 -12.68 4.18 6.23
CA HIS A 359 -11.74 3.80 5.19
C HIS A 359 -11.24 5.07 4.52
N TRP A 360 -10.03 5.47 4.88
CA TRP A 360 -9.49 6.78 4.57
C TRP A 360 -8.88 6.82 3.17
N SER A 361 -8.96 7.97 2.53
CA SER A 361 -8.32 8.25 1.26
C SER A 361 -7.27 9.35 1.45
N GLY A 362 -6.21 9.31 0.67
CA GLY A 362 -5.15 10.32 0.74
C GLY A 362 -4.27 10.18 1.99
N GLU A 363 -4.21 9.00 2.59
CA GLU A 363 -3.26 8.68 3.65
C GLU A 363 -1.85 8.82 3.12
N GLU A 364 -1.55 8.18 1.99
CA GLU A 364 -0.28 8.15 1.26
C GLU A 364 0.22 9.55 0.83
N GLN A 365 -0.67 10.54 0.84
CA GLN A 365 -0.35 11.93 0.52
C GLN A 365 -0.32 12.84 1.76
N GLY A 366 -0.43 12.25 2.96
CA GLY A 366 -0.27 12.93 4.25
C GLY A 366 -1.50 12.95 5.14
N LEU A 367 -2.17 11.81 5.32
CA LEU A 367 -3.32 11.62 6.21
C LEU A 367 -4.52 12.52 5.88
N ASN A 368 -4.70 12.87 4.59
CA ASN A 368 -5.66 13.91 4.20
C ASN A 368 -7.10 13.58 4.60
N GLY A 369 -7.54 12.33 4.35
CA GLY A 369 -8.91 11.90 4.62
C GLY A 369 -9.23 11.80 6.11
N SER A 370 -8.36 11.20 6.91
CA SER A 370 -8.57 11.09 8.37
C SER A 370 -8.48 12.44 9.06
N SER A 371 -7.55 13.31 8.64
CA SER A 371 -7.42 14.67 9.16
C SER A 371 -8.67 15.50 8.88
N ALA A 372 -9.23 15.41 7.67
CA ALA A 372 -10.47 16.09 7.32
C ALA A 372 -11.64 15.56 8.14
N PHE A 373 -11.76 14.23 8.31
CA PHE A 373 -12.83 13.64 9.14
C PHE A 373 -12.79 14.14 10.59
N VAL A 374 -11.60 14.17 11.18
CA VAL A 374 -11.43 14.68 12.56
C VAL A 374 -11.86 16.14 12.68
N HIS A 375 -11.53 16.96 11.69
CA HIS A 375 -11.92 18.37 11.63
C HIS A 375 -13.45 18.53 11.48
N ASP A 376 -14.07 17.78 10.58
CA ASP A 376 -15.47 17.95 10.21
C ASP A 376 -16.45 17.28 11.20
N HIS A 377 -15.96 16.28 11.97
CA HIS A 377 -16.77 15.48 12.90
C HIS A 377 -16.29 15.56 14.35
N ALA A 378 -15.96 16.76 14.84
CA ALA A 378 -15.45 16.98 16.19
C ALA A 378 -16.35 16.32 17.28
N ALA A 379 -17.67 16.35 17.14
CA ALA A 379 -18.60 15.73 18.10
C ALA A 379 -18.47 14.20 18.16
N ILE A 380 -18.20 13.53 17.03
CA ILE A 380 -17.91 12.08 16.98
C ILE A 380 -16.56 11.80 17.66
N VAL A 381 -15.54 12.57 17.30
CA VAL A 381 -14.19 12.47 17.85
C VAL A 381 -14.21 12.67 19.37
N ASP A 382 -14.97 13.66 19.85
CA ASP A 382 -15.16 13.93 21.28
C ASP A 382 -15.91 12.83 22.04
N SER A 383 -16.72 12.04 21.37
CA SER A 383 -17.51 10.96 21.95
C SER A 383 -16.93 9.57 21.67
N LEU A 384 -15.69 9.51 21.18
CA LEU A 384 -15.03 8.27 20.83
C LEU A 384 -14.58 7.51 22.09
N GLN A 385 -15.03 6.28 22.26
CA GLN A 385 -14.62 5.36 23.33
C GLN A 385 -13.25 4.74 23.02
N ALA A 386 -13.07 4.29 21.78
CA ALA A 386 -11.85 3.70 21.27
C ALA A 386 -11.84 3.72 19.73
N LEU A 387 -10.66 3.86 19.14
CA LEU A 387 -10.41 3.63 17.72
C LEU A 387 -9.28 2.60 17.58
N PHE A 388 -9.49 1.61 16.72
CA PHE A 388 -8.51 0.59 16.38
C PHE A 388 -8.10 0.73 14.91
N ASN A 389 -6.81 0.98 14.65
CA ASN A 389 -6.25 1.20 13.33
C ASN A 389 -5.24 0.12 12.96
N GLN A 390 -5.33 -0.42 11.75
CA GLN A 390 -4.32 -1.33 11.21
C GLN A 390 -3.80 -0.83 9.87
N ASP A 391 -2.46 -0.75 9.78
CA ASP A 391 -1.73 -0.29 8.62
C ASP A 391 -0.27 -0.75 8.71
N ASN A 392 -0.03 -2.06 8.57
CA ASN A 392 1.31 -2.65 8.73
C ASN A 392 1.45 -3.99 8.00
N GLY A 393 1.02 -4.09 6.77
CA GLY A 393 1.22 -5.32 6.00
C GLY A 393 0.24 -6.44 6.33
N THR A 394 0.67 -7.68 6.17
CA THR A 394 -0.21 -8.86 6.17
C THR A 394 -0.14 -9.72 7.43
N GLY A 395 0.84 -9.50 8.32
CA GLY A 395 1.08 -10.35 9.48
C GLY A 395 -0.02 -10.28 10.54
N ARG A 396 0.00 -11.23 11.48
CA ARG A 396 -0.81 -11.15 12.70
C ARG A 396 -0.45 -9.90 13.48
N VAL A 397 -1.44 -9.37 14.19
CA VAL A 397 -1.18 -8.32 15.17
C VAL A 397 -0.28 -8.88 16.27
N GLU A 398 0.92 -8.29 16.40
CA GLU A 398 1.93 -8.65 17.40
C GLU A 398 2.19 -7.54 18.40
N THR A 399 1.72 -6.32 18.12
CA THR A 399 1.85 -5.20 19.04
C THR A 399 0.57 -4.39 19.09
N MET A 400 0.28 -3.82 20.27
CA MET A 400 -0.75 -2.84 20.49
C MET A 400 -0.20 -1.75 21.39
N SER A 401 -0.40 -0.48 21.03
CA SER A 401 0.04 0.66 21.84
C SER A 401 -1.16 1.38 22.46
N SER A 402 -1.02 1.80 23.72
CA SER A 402 -2.00 2.70 24.34
C SER A 402 -1.83 4.16 23.91
N SER A 403 -0.89 4.48 23.05
CA SER A 403 -0.68 5.82 22.43
C SER A 403 -0.62 6.97 23.46
N GLY A 404 -0.10 6.71 24.67
CA GLY A 404 -0.04 7.68 25.76
C GLY A 404 -1.31 7.77 26.63
N PHE A 405 -2.39 7.10 26.27
CA PHE A 405 -3.63 7.07 27.06
C PHE A 405 -3.51 6.10 28.25
N THR A 406 -3.06 6.64 29.41
CA THR A 406 -2.72 5.81 30.57
C THR A 406 -3.93 5.11 31.18
N LEU A 407 -5.11 5.74 31.20
CA LEU A 407 -6.35 5.10 31.70
C LEU A 407 -6.85 4.00 30.75
N ALA A 408 -6.69 4.18 29.44
CA ALA A 408 -7.08 3.17 28.44
C ALA A 408 -6.29 1.87 28.57
N ALA A 409 -5.06 1.92 29.08
CA ALA A 409 -4.20 0.75 29.23
C ALA A 409 -4.86 -0.37 30.04
N GLY A 410 -5.50 -0.03 31.16
CA GLY A 410 -6.23 -0.98 32.00
C GLY A 410 -7.41 -1.60 31.25
N ASN A 411 -8.12 -0.82 30.43
CA ASN A 411 -9.24 -1.28 29.61
C ASN A 411 -8.74 -2.25 28.52
N LEU A 412 -7.72 -1.85 27.76
CA LEU A 412 -7.13 -2.68 26.71
C LEU A 412 -6.58 -4.01 27.27
N ALA A 413 -5.89 -3.97 28.41
CA ALA A 413 -5.42 -5.19 29.07
C ALA A 413 -6.60 -6.13 29.46
N ARG A 414 -7.71 -5.57 29.97
CA ARG A 414 -8.92 -6.36 30.27
C ARG A 414 -9.56 -6.91 29.01
N TYR A 415 -9.55 -6.19 27.88
CA TYR A 415 -10.07 -6.70 26.60
C TYR A 415 -9.23 -7.86 26.11
N LEU A 416 -7.91 -7.71 26.06
CA LEU A 416 -7.00 -8.77 25.63
C LEU A 416 -7.11 -10.04 26.51
N ALA A 417 -7.31 -9.88 27.82
CA ALA A 417 -7.48 -11.00 28.75
C ALA A 417 -8.79 -11.79 28.54
N GLN A 418 -9.81 -11.22 27.88
CA GLN A 418 -11.08 -11.86 27.56
C GLN A 418 -11.08 -12.51 26.18
N ILE A 419 -10.18 -12.12 25.30
CA ILE A 419 -10.04 -12.67 23.96
C ILE A 419 -9.22 -13.98 24.04
N PRO A 420 -9.58 -15.02 23.27
CA PRO A 420 -8.85 -16.30 23.27
C PRO A 420 -7.35 -16.13 23.15
N ALA A 421 -6.60 -16.86 23.95
CA ALA A 421 -5.13 -16.80 23.96
C ALA A 421 -4.52 -17.15 22.59
N ASP A 422 -5.19 -17.97 21.78
CA ASP A 422 -4.73 -18.28 20.42
C ASP A 422 -4.69 -17.05 19.50
N VAL A 423 -5.48 -16.03 19.78
CA VAL A 423 -5.48 -14.76 19.07
C VAL A 423 -4.49 -13.75 19.68
N THR A 424 -4.33 -13.75 21.03
CA THR A 424 -3.67 -12.66 21.75
C THR A 424 -2.29 -13.02 22.31
N ARG A 425 -1.91 -14.30 22.39
CA ARG A 425 -0.68 -14.76 23.07
C ARG A 425 0.63 -14.10 22.59
N ASN A 426 0.67 -13.66 21.35
CA ASN A 426 1.84 -13.04 20.75
C ASN A 426 1.80 -11.52 20.80
N ILE A 427 0.69 -10.92 21.28
CA ILE A 427 0.53 -9.46 21.30
C ILE A 427 1.35 -8.88 22.46
N LYS A 428 2.33 -8.06 22.10
CA LYS A 428 3.09 -7.23 23.04
C LYS A 428 2.37 -5.91 23.23
N PHE A 429 1.95 -5.66 24.45
CA PHE A 429 1.28 -4.41 24.80
C PHE A 429 2.31 -3.34 25.16
N ASN A 430 2.37 -2.27 24.39
CA ASN A 430 3.26 -1.13 24.59
C ASN A 430 2.54 -0.07 25.44
N PHE A 431 2.95 0.04 26.70
CA PHE A 431 2.40 0.97 27.66
C PHE A 431 3.54 1.83 28.30
N PRO A 432 3.38 3.15 28.43
CA PRO A 432 2.24 3.99 27.97
C PRO A 432 2.19 4.21 26.45
N GLY A 433 3.20 3.79 25.71
CA GLY A 433 3.34 4.08 24.28
C GLY A 433 3.70 5.55 24.02
N SER A 434 3.93 5.88 22.76
CA SER A 434 4.20 7.26 22.35
C SER A 434 2.90 8.01 22.06
N PRO A 435 2.63 9.14 22.70
CA PRO A 435 1.49 9.97 22.36
C PRO A 435 1.70 10.62 20.99
N GLY A 436 0.71 10.52 20.10
CA GLY A 436 0.73 11.18 18.79
C GLY A 436 1.79 10.69 17.80
N GLY A 437 2.45 9.57 18.09
CA GLY A 437 3.39 8.96 17.17
C GLY A 437 2.74 7.83 16.38
N GLY A 438 2.68 7.95 15.09
CA GLY A 438 2.25 6.92 14.16
C GLY A 438 2.21 7.51 12.76
N GLY A 439 2.85 6.90 11.81
CA GLY A 439 2.84 7.36 10.42
C GLY A 439 1.56 6.97 9.69
N THR A 440 0.42 6.87 10.39
CA THR A 440 -0.87 6.41 9.85
C THR A 440 -2.06 7.05 10.55
N ASP A 441 -3.26 6.84 10.06
CA ASP A 441 -4.50 7.58 10.32
C ASP A 441 -4.91 7.76 11.77
N HIS A 442 -4.63 6.80 12.68
CA HIS A 442 -4.95 7.00 14.10
C HIS A 442 -4.25 8.22 14.69
N ALA A 443 -3.12 8.67 14.11
CA ALA A 443 -2.41 9.86 14.55
C ALA A 443 -3.28 11.12 14.44
N SER A 444 -4.14 11.24 13.43
CA SER A 444 -5.10 12.34 13.30
C SER A 444 -6.02 12.45 14.52
N PHE A 445 -6.50 11.32 15.03
CA PHE A 445 -7.38 11.23 16.20
C PHE A 445 -6.62 11.48 17.52
N VAL A 446 -5.46 10.84 17.69
CA VAL A 446 -4.63 10.98 18.89
C VAL A 446 -4.18 12.42 19.09
N THR A 447 -3.83 13.12 18.01
CA THR A 447 -3.42 14.54 18.05
C THR A 447 -4.54 15.43 18.58
N CYS A 448 -5.81 15.03 18.40
CA CYS A 448 -6.99 15.73 18.96
C CYS A 448 -7.44 15.18 20.32
N GLY A 449 -6.64 14.33 20.97
CA GLY A 449 -6.93 13.76 22.29
C GLY A 449 -7.99 12.65 22.28
N ALA A 450 -8.29 12.05 21.12
CA ALA A 450 -9.18 10.90 21.03
C ALA A 450 -8.40 9.58 21.18
N PRO A 451 -8.95 8.56 21.87
CA PRO A 451 -8.24 7.31 22.15
C PRO A 451 -8.11 6.43 20.88
N GLY A 452 -7.02 6.65 20.16
CA GLY A 452 -6.65 5.90 18.96
C GLY A 452 -5.50 4.92 19.23
N PHE A 453 -5.70 3.66 18.84
CA PHE A 453 -4.78 2.57 19.11
C PHE A 453 -4.31 1.91 17.82
N GLY A 454 -2.99 1.96 17.57
CA GLY A 454 -2.37 1.27 16.45
C GLY A 454 -2.20 -0.23 16.75
N LEU A 455 -2.57 -1.05 15.78
CA LEU A 455 -2.38 -2.50 15.78
C LEU A 455 -1.21 -2.83 14.86
N GLY A 456 -0.03 -3.13 15.44
CA GLY A 456 1.16 -3.45 14.66
C GLY A 456 1.23 -4.92 14.31
N SER A 457 1.40 -5.23 13.04
CA SER A 457 1.46 -6.59 12.49
C SER A 457 2.88 -7.15 12.48
N GLY A 458 3.01 -8.48 12.39
CA GLY A 458 4.27 -9.15 12.10
C GLY A 458 4.81 -8.73 10.73
N ASP A 459 6.12 -8.59 10.61
CA ASP A 459 6.77 -7.86 9.51
C ASP A 459 6.57 -8.52 8.14
N TRP A 460 6.68 -9.84 8.01
CA TRP A 460 6.61 -10.53 6.70
C TRP A 460 7.39 -9.81 5.59
N ASP A 461 8.51 -9.19 5.94
CA ASP A 461 9.32 -8.37 5.03
C ASP A 461 8.55 -7.21 4.38
N TYR A 462 7.48 -6.70 5.03
CA TYR A 462 6.60 -5.64 4.54
C TYR A 462 7.37 -4.41 4.07
N GLY A 463 8.21 -3.83 4.93
CA GLY A 463 8.96 -2.62 4.62
C GLY A 463 9.91 -2.75 3.43
N ARG A 464 10.25 -3.99 3.06
CA ARG A 464 11.25 -4.31 2.03
C ARG A 464 10.64 -4.74 0.72
N TYR A 465 9.65 -5.65 0.75
CA TYR A 465 9.16 -6.29 -0.47
C TYR A 465 7.80 -5.80 -0.93
N THR A 466 6.98 -5.21 -0.06
CA THR A 466 5.63 -4.82 -0.44
C THR A 466 5.29 -3.36 -0.18
N TRP A 467 5.73 -2.75 0.91
CA TRP A 467 5.45 -1.36 1.24
C TRP A 467 5.85 -0.40 0.11
N HIS A 468 4.85 0.21 -0.55
CA HIS A 468 4.98 1.11 -1.70
C HIS A 468 5.62 0.50 -2.95
N THR A 469 5.69 -0.85 -3.07
CA THR A 469 6.44 -1.46 -4.18
C THR A 469 5.56 -1.91 -5.34
N ASN A 470 6.23 -2.15 -6.49
CA ASN A 470 5.63 -2.80 -7.66
C ASN A 470 5.27 -4.28 -7.44
N ARG A 471 5.56 -4.85 -6.26
CA ARG A 471 5.29 -6.26 -5.91
C ARG A 471 4.23 -6.42 -4.84
N ASP A 472 3.56 -5.35 -4.44
CA ASP A 472 2.45 -5.42 -3.48
C ASP A 472 1.17 -5.93 -4.15
N THR A 473 1.03 -7.25 -4.19
CA THR A 473 -0.01 -7.98 -4.92
C THR A 473 -0.67 -9.05 -4.05
N TYR A 474 -1.83 -9.57 -4.48
CA TYR A 474 -2.66 -10.56 -3.78
C TYR A 474 -1.88 -11.76 -3.21
N ASP A 475 -0.92 -12.28 -3.97
CA ASP A 475 -0.10 -13.46 -3.59
C ASP A 475 0.90 -13.20 -2.46
N LYS A 476 0.97 -11.97 -1.93
CA LYS A 476 1.79 -11.62 -0.76
C LYS A 476 1.01 -11.68 0.56
N VAL A 477 -0.28 -11.99 0.51
CA VAL A 477 -1.16 -11.96 1.68
C VAL A 477 -1.12 -13.27 2.47
N SER A 478 -0.96 -13.17 3.79
CA SER A 478 -1.12 -14.27 4.74
C SER A 478 -2.58 -14.37 5.20
N TRP A 479 -3.37 -15.20 4.57
CA TRP A 479 -4.83 -15.28 4.79
C TRP A 479 -5.20 -15.69 6.21
N ASP A 480 -4.45 -16.60 6.83
CA ASP A 480 -4.69 -17.03 8.20
C ASP A 480 -4.49 -15.88 9.19
N ASP A 481 -3.51 -15.02 8.91
CA ASP A 481 -3.23 -13.86 9.74
C ASP A 481 -4.30 -12.78 9.57
N ILE A 482 -4.77 -12.52 8.36
CA ILE A 482 -5.85 -11.55 8.12
C ILE A 482 -7.17 -11.99 8.75
N ARG A 483 -7.53 -13.30 8.68
CA ARG A 483 -8.69 -13.84 9.39
C ARG A 483 -8.58 -13.64 10.90
N ASN A 484 -7.41 -13.93 11.45
CA ASN A 484 -7.12 -13.73 12.87
C ASN A 484 -7.27 -12.25 13.27
N ASN A 485 -6.73 -11.32 12.46
CA ASN A 485 -6.81 -9.89 12.72
C ASN A 485 -8.26 -9.38 12.68
N ALA A 486 -9.04 -9.79 11.68
CA ALA A 486 -10.46 -9.41 11.59
C ALA A 486 -11.26 -9.91 12.81
N THR A 487 -10.98 -11.13 13.26
CA THR A 487 -11.59 -11.72 14.45
C THR A 487 -11.18 -10.96 15.71
N LEU A 488 -9.89 -10.64 15.87
CA LEU A 488 -9.36 -9.81 16.97
C LEU A 488 -10.04 -8.45 17.02
N VAL A 489 -10.07 -7.73 15.90
CA VAL A 489 -10.66 -6.39 15.81
C VAL A 489 -12.14 -6.43 16.16
N ALA A 490 -12.91 -7.40 15.63
CA ALA A 490 -14.33 -7.53 15.98
C ALA A 490 -14.55 -7.77 17.48
N MET A 491 -13.71 -8.61 18.13
CA MET A 491 -13.77 -8.85 19.57
C MET A 491 -13.39 -7.60 20.39
N LEU A 492 -12.34 -6.88 20.00
CA LEU A 492 -11.93 -5.63 20.65
C LEU A 492 -13.03 -4.57 20.58
N VAL A 493 -13.63 -4.40 19.40
CA VAL A 493 -14.73 -3.45 19.19
C VAL A 493 -15.97 -3.82 20.02
N TYR A 494 -16.33 -5.11 20.05
CA TYR A 494 -17.41 -5.59 20.92
C TYR A 494 -17.15 -5.25 22.38
N LEU A 495 -15.97 -5.59 22.91
CA LEU A 495 -15.59 -5.33 24.30
C LEU A 495 -15.57 -3.82 24.63
N ALA A 496 -15.02 -3.01 23.73
CA ALA A 496 -15.01 -1.56 23.88
C ALA A 496 -16.43 -0.95 23.83
N SER A 497 -17.31 -1.52 23.00
CA SER A 497 -18.72 -1.09 22.93
C SER A 497 -19.49 -1.38 24.24
N GLU A 498 -19.23 -2.53 24.87
CA GLU A 498 -19.90 -2.95 26.11
C GLU A 498 -19.28 -2.32 27.37
N ASP A 499 -18.02 -1.90 27.34
CA ASP A 499 -17.32 -1.37 28.51
C ASP A 499 -18.02 -0.09 29.06
N ARG A 500 -18.29 -0.08 30.37
CA ARG A 500 -18.83 1.09 31.08
C ARG A 500 -17.74 2.10 31.45
N ALA A 501 -16.49 1.68 31.53
CA ALA A 501 -15.38 2.55 31.83
C ALA A 501 -14.93 3.30 30.57
N SER A 502 -14.58 4.57 30.69
CA SER A 502 -14.05 5.37 29.59
C SER A 502 -12.61 4.98 29.28
N CYS A 503 -12.25 4.94 27.98
CA CYS A 503 -10.87 4.92 27.53
C CYS A 503 -10.24 6.33 27.45
N ARG A 504 -11.03 7.38 27.62
CA ARG A 504 -10.56 8.76 27.74
C ARG A 504 -10.03 9.04 29.14
N VAL A 505 -9.07 9.94 29.20
CA VAL A 505 -8.45 10.45 30.46
C VAL A 505 -9.51 11.06 31.36
#